data_549d3412f7ee7e5d795a74ff6b7d24e8
#
_entry.id   549d3412f7ee7e5d795a74ff6b7d24e8
#
_cell.length_a   1.000
_cell.length_b   1.000
_cell.length_c   1.000
_cell.angle_alpha   90.00
_cell.angle_beta   90.00
_cell.angle_gamma   90.00
#
_symmetry.space_group_name_H-M   'P 1'
#
loop_
_entity.id
_entity.type
_entity.pdbx_description
1 polymer ?
#
loop_
_entity_poly.entity_id
_entity_poly.type
_entity_poly.pdbx_seq_one_letter_code
_entity_poly.pdbx_strand_id
1 'polypeptide(L)' 'MKDSEFKKGQSVIVTTKRGKIEGTISSVDVNICTWQTEYSVDYLKDGNTWTMIGVPVRAIEIL' A
#
# COMPACT_ATOMS: atom_id res chain seq x y z
N MET A 1 14.32 -8.27 11.18
CA MET A 1 13.91 -8.04 10.71
C MET A 1 13.20 -7.23 10.42
N LYS A 2 12.86 -6.89 10.21
CA LYS A 2 12.17 -6.32 9.92
C LYS A 2 11.26 -6.18 9.44
N ASP A 3 10.82 -5.98 9.64
CA ASP A 3 9.98 -5.97 9.09
C ASP A 3 9.01 -5.36 8.72
N SER A 4 8.49 -5.12 8.82
CA SER A 4 7.65 -4.66 8.49
C SER A 4 7.00 -3.91 8.64
N GLU A 5 6.70 -3.83 8.85
CA GLU A 5 6.61 -2.89 7.95
C GLU A 5 5.45 -1.97 8.10
N PHE A 6 4.31 -2.21 7.40
CA PHE A 6 3.17 -1.31 7.44
C PHE A 6 1.99 -2.05 8.04
N LYS A 7 1.14 -1.34 8.77
CA LYS A 7 0.00 -1.93 9.45
C LYS A 7 -1.29 -1.38 8.88
N LYS A 8 -2.35 -2.17 8.99
CA LYS A 8 -3.68 -1.74 8.60
C LYS A 8 -4.03 -0.44 9.32
N GLY A 9 -4.51 0.54 8.57
CA GLY A 9 -4.87 1.84 9.11
C GLY A 9 -3.73 2.85 9.11
N GLN A 10 -2.54 2.45 8.69
CA GLN A 10 -1.40 3.35 8.67
C GLN A 10 -1.44 4.23 7.43
N SER A 11 -1.12 5.52 7.60
CA SER A 11 -1.05 6.46 6.49
C SER A 11 0.28 6.29 5.77
N VAL A 12 0.22 6.19 4.46
CA VAL A 12 1.42 5.93 3.64
C VAL A 12 1.35 6.72 2.34
N ILE A 13 2.49 6.76 1.64
CA ILE A 13 2.58 7.31 0.30
C ILE A 13 2.97 6.17 -0.63
N VAL A 14 2.23 6.01 -1.71
CA VAL A 14 2.52 5.00 -2.73
C VAL A 14 3.07 5.67 -3.96
N THR A 15 4.24 5.22 -4.41
CA THR A 15 4.84 5.73 -5.64
C THR A 15 4.27 4.98 -6.82
N THR A 16 3.68 5.72 -7.76
CA THR A 16 3.11 5.14 -8.99
C THR A 16 3.76 5.81 -10.19
N LYS A 17 3.42 5.31 -11.37
CA LYS A 17 3.91 5.91 -12.61
C LYS A 17 3.43 7.34 -12.80
N ARG A 18 2.31 7.69 -12.18
CA ARG A 18 1.74 9.03 -12.27
C ARG A 18 2.22 9.95 -11.15
N GLY A 19 3.05 9.43 -10.25
CA GLY A 19 3.53 10.20 -9.13
C GLY A 19 3.17 9.53 -7.81
N LYS A 20 3.22 10.30 -6.74
CA LYS A 20 2.98 9.78 -5.41
C LYS A 20 1.54 10.01 -5.00
N ILE A 21 0.94 9.01 -4.40
CA ILE A 21 -0.45 9.04 -3.95
C ILE A 21 -0.48 8.75 -2.46
N GLU A 22 -1.13 9.61 -1.70
CA GLU A 22 -1.34 9.37 -0.27
C GLU A 22 -2.52 8.45 -0.07
N GLY A 23 -2.37 7.51 0.84
CA GLY A 23 -3.46 6.59 1.14
C GLY A 23 -3.29 5.95 2.50
N THR A 24 -4.17 4.99 2.77
CA THR A 24 -4.19 4.28 4.04
C THR A 24 -4.16 2.79 3.76
N ILE A 25 -3.34 2.07 4.51
CA ILE A 25 -3.27 0.60 4.36
C ILE A 25 -4.62 0.01 4.76
N SER A 26 -5.26 -0.70 3.84
CA SER A 26 -6.55 -1.33 4.13
C SER A 26 -6.39 -2.80 4.47
N SER A 27 -5.38 -3.48 3.92
CA SER A 27 -5.10 -4.86 4.30
C SER A 27 -3.68 -5.23 3.93
N VAL A 28 -3.23 -6.33 4.52
CA VAL A 28 -1.88 -6.85 4.30
C VAL A 28 -2.03 -8.32 3.91
N ASP A 29 -1.47 -8.69 2.78
CA ASP A 29 -1.55 -10.05 2.26
C ASP A 29 -0.19 -10.57 1.88
N VAL A 30 -0.06 -11.90 1.85
CA VAL A 30 1.16 -12.55 1.38
C VAL A 30 0.85 -13.26 0.07
N ASN A 31 1.63 -12.95 -0.95
CA ASN A 31 1.52 -13.63 -2.23
C ASN A 31 2.17 -15.00 -2.09
N ILE A 32 1.36 -16.06 -2.12
CA ILE A 32 1.89 -17.40 -1.86
C ILE A 32 2.76 -17.92 -3.01
N CYS A 33 2.68 -17.32 -4.18
CA CYS A 33 3.53 -17.72 -5.30
C CYS A 33 4.94 -17.20 -5.16
N THR A 34 5.10 -16.01 -4.57
CA THR A 34 6.41 -15.38 -4.45
C THR A 34 6.84 -15.20 -3.00
N TRP A 35 5.95 -15.48 -2.05
CA TRP A 35 6.16 -15.28 -0.62
C TRP A 35 6.49 -13.83 -0.26
N GLN A 36 6.02 -12.88 -1.07
CA GLN A 36 6.23 -11.48 -0.82
C GLN A 36 4.97 -10.86 -0.22
N THR A 37 5.18 -9.94 0.71
CA THR A 37 4.08 -9.20 1.31
C THR A 37 3.60 -8.15 0.34
N GLU A 38 2.28 -8.08 0.17
CA GLU A 38 1.64 -7.09 -0.67
C GLU A 38 0.58 -6.38 0.14
N TYR A 39 0.33 -5.14 -0.20
CA TYR A 39 -0.58 -4.29 0.55
C TYR A 39 -1.72 -3.84 -0.32
N SER A 40 -2.86 -3.64 0.32
CA SER A 40 -3.98 -2.95 -0.29
C SER A 40 -4.05 -1.56 0.33
N VAL A 41 -4.12 -0.53 -0.51
CA VAL A 41 -4.08 0.85 -0.05
C VAL A 41 -5.32 1.58 -0.56
N ASP A 42 -6.08 2.14 0.35
CA ASP A 42 -7.23 2.98 0.02
C ASP A 42 -6.76 4.41 -0.18
N TYR A 43 -7.25 5.06 -1.21
CA TYR A 43 -6.92 6.45 -1.48
C TYR A 43 -8.13 7.15 -2.05
N LEU A 44 -8.12 8.48 -1.94
CA LEU A 44 -9.20 9.31 -2.46
C LEU A 44 -8.79 9.87 -3.81
N LYS A 45 -9.74 9.82 -4.75
CA LYS A 45 -9.53 10.42 -6.06
C LYS A 45 -10.89 10.93 -6.56
N ASP A 46 -10.95 12.20 -6.88
CA ASP A 46 -12.17 12.85 -7.39
C ASP A 46 -13.37 12.62 -6.47
N GLY A 47 -13.15 12.65 -5.17
CA GLY A 47 -14.20 12.48 -4.20
C GLY A 47 -14.62 11.04 -3.96
N ASN A 48 -13.99 10.08 -4.62
CA ASN A 48 -14.30 8.66 -4.46
C ASN A 48 -13.14 7.92 -3.82
N THR A 49 -13.47 6.88 -3.08
CA THR A 49 -12.44 6.02 -2.48
C THR A 49 -12.12 4.87 -3.42
N TRP A 50 -10.85 4.74 -3.74
CA TRP A 50 -10.33 3.65 -4.58
C TRP A 50 -9.39 2.80 -3.76
N THR A 51 -9.24 1.55 -4.16
CA THR A 51 -8.31 0.65 -3.50
C THR A 51 -7.30 0.12 -4.51
N MET A 52 -6.02 0.31 -4.19
CA MET A 52 -4.94 -0.34 -4.96
C MET A 52 -4.61 -1.66 -4.28
N ILE A 53 -4.56 -2.74 -5.05
CA ILE A 53 -4.21 -4.05 -4.52
C ILE A 53 -2.88 -4.50 -5.10
N GLY A 54 -2.22 -5.43 -4.40
CA GLY A 54 -0.95 -5.97 -4.88
C GLY A 54 0.19 -4.97 -4.84
N VAL A 55 0.16 -4.00 -3.92
CA VAL A 55 1.19 -2.97 -3.84
C VAL A 55 2.40 -3.54 -3.11
N PRO A 56 3.58 -3.57 -3.75
CA PRO A 56 4.78 -4.09 -3.10
C PRO A 56 5.31 -3.10 -2.06
N VAL A 57 6.00 -3.64 -1.06
CA VAL A 57 6.50 -2.81 0.03
C VAL A 57 7.46 -1.72 -0.47
N ARG A 58 8.22 -2.00 -1.53
CA ARG A 58 9.17 -1.03 -2.05
C ARG A 58 8.53 0.20 -2.65
N ALA A 59 7.24 0.13 -2.98
CA ALA A 59 6.51 1.27 -3.54
C ALA A 59 5.84 2.11 -2.47
N ILE A 60 5.95 1.72 -1.20
CA ILE A 60 5.25 2.37 -0.11
C ILE A 60 6.24 3.05 0.81
N GLU A 61 5.90 4.28 1.20
CA GLU A 61 6.70 5.03 2.16
C GLU A 61 5.78 5.50 3.29
N ILE A 62 6.34 5.63 4.47
CA ILE A 62 5.58 6.17 5.61
C ILE A 62 5.37 7.66 5.39
N LEU A 63 4.13 8.07 5.59
CA LEU A 63 3.76 9.48 5.42
C LEU A 63 4.33 10.35 6.53
#